data_a78d1878c82afcc7b47151fe70571f2a
#
_entry.id   a78d1878c82afcc7b47151fe70571f2a
#
_cell.length_a   1.000
_cell.length_b   1.000
_cell.length_c   1.000
_cell.angle_alpha   90.00
_cell.angle_beta   90.00
_cell.angle_gamma   90.00
#
_symmetry.space_group_name_H-M   'P 1'
#
loop_
_entity.id
_entity.type
_entity.pdbx_description
1 polymer ?
#
loop_
_entity_poly.entity_id
_entity_poly.type
_entity_poly.pdbx_seq_one_letter_code
_entity_poly.pdbx_strand_id
1 'polypeptide(L)'
;MVERININVSAVDYDKTSKALTHQLSLLEEMVHGENDFAMTDSEFAFGWHFFVLSINRSLVEKIIEMMGADYDKIKGKGNEKKFLTWLTKNIETKSPRFKLAIKEEMESSKFGIF
;
A
#
# COMPACT_ATOMS: atom_id res chain seq x y z
N MET A 1 4.44 -19.63 7.79
CA MET A 1 3.85 -18.94 6.63
C MET A 1 3.61 -17.48 7.01
N VAL A 2 4.06 -16.56 6.17
CA VAL A 2 3.90 -15.14 6.44
C VAL A 2 2.65 -14.63 5.74
N GLU A 3 1.77 -13.99 6.49
CA GLU A 3 0.60 -13.35 5.91
C GLU A 3 1.02 -12.07 5.18
N ARG A 4 0.38 -11.81 4.06
CA ARG A 4 0.62 -10.62 3.26
C ARG A 4 -0.65 -9.84 3.03
N ILE A 5 -0.51 -8.53 2.99
CA ILE A 5 -1.58 -7.62 2.60
C ILE A 5 -1.33 -7.29 1.14
N ASN A 6 -2.30 -7.57 0.28
CA ASN A 6 -2.20 -7.28 -1.14
C ASN A 6 -2.98 -6.00 -1.46
N ILE A 7 -2.30 -5.06 -2.09
CA ILE A 7 -2.86 -3.74 -2.40
C ILE A 7 -2.87 -3.57 -3.92
N ASN A 8 -4.05 -3.30 -4.47
CA ASN A 8 -4.17 -2.95 -5.88
C ASN A 8 -3.78 -1.49 -6.05
N VAL A 9 -2.81 -1.24 -6.91
CA VAL A 9 -2.35 0.10 -7.23
C VAL A 9 -2.77 0.45 -8.64
N SER A 10 -3.40 1.61 -8.80
CA SER A 10 -3.73 2.18 -10.11
C SER A 10 -2.99 3.49 -10.21
N ALA A 11 -2.22 3.70 -11.27
CA ALA A 11 -1.39 4.88 -11.40
C ALA A 11 -1.29 5.36 -12.85
N VAL A 12 -1.27 6.68 -13.03
CA VAL A 12 -1.07 7.29 -14.35
C VAL A 12 0.39 7.14 -14.78
N ASP A 13 1.32 7.21 -13.84
CA ASP A 13 2.75 7.07 -14.09
C ASP A 13 3.33 5.94 -13.24
N TYR A 14 3.53 4.78 -13.87
CA TYR A 14 4.04 3.61 -13.16
C TYR A 14 5.41 3.86 -12.53
N ASP A 15 6.33 4.47 -13.29
CA ASP A 15 7.69 4.69 -12.78
C ASP A 15 7.71 5.56 -11.54
N LYS A 16 7.03 6.69 -11.56
CA LYS A 16 6.99 7.60 -10.42
C LYS A 16 6.29 6.99 -9.21
N THR A 17 5.17 6.32 -9.45
CA THR A 17 4.40 5.72 -8.36
C THR A 17 5.16 4.55 -7.74
N SER A 18 5.72 3.65 -8.55
CA SER A 18 6.46 2.51 -8.04
C SER A 18 7.73 2.94 -7.29
N LYS A 19 8.42 3.95 -7.77
CA LYS A 19 9.60 4.49 -7.10
C LYS A 19 9.24 5.15 -5.77
N ALA A 20 8.14 5.90 -5.74
CA ALA A 20 7.68 6.54 -4.50
C ALA A 20 7.32 5.49 -3.46
N LEU A 21 6.60 4.44 -3.85
CA LEU A 21 6.24 3.33 -2.97
C LEU A 21 7.48 2.60 -2.47
N THR A 22 8.39 2.27 -3.37
CA THR A 22 9.63 1.57 -3.02
C THR A 22 10.46 2.38 -2.02
N HIS A 23 10.62 3.67 -2.29
CA HIS A 23 11.38 4.55 -1.41
C HIS A 23 10.76 4.61 -0.01
N GLN A 24 9.44 4.84 0.06
CA GLN A 24 8.75 4.94 1.35
C GLN A 24 8.80 3.63 2.13
N LEU A 25 8.56 2.50 1.46
CA LEU A 25 8.59 1.20 2.12
C LEU A 25 10.00 0.80 2.56
N SER A 26 11.02 1.15 1.76
CA SER A 26 12.41 0.89 2.14
C SER A 26 12.81 1.68 3.38
N LEU A 27 12.36 2.94 3.49
CA LEU A 27 12.58 3.74 4.69
C LEU A 27 11.92 3.09 5.91
N LEU A 28 10.72 2.56 5.74
CA LEU A 28 10.02 1.88 6.83
C LEU A 28 10.75 0.62 7.26
N GLU A 29 11.25 -0.16 6.29
CA GLU A 29 12.05 -1.35 6.61
C GLU A 29 13.29 -0.99 7.43
N GLU A 30 13.98 0.09 7.07
CA GLU A 30 15.15 0.55 7.84
C GLU A 30 14.76 0.92 9.27
N MET A 31 13.63 1.62 9.44
CA MET A 31 13.19 2.06 10.76
C MET A 31 12.83 0.92 11.69
N VAL A 32 12.30 -0.17 11.16
CA VAL A 32 11.88 -1.32 11.96
C VAL A 32 12.79 -2.54 11.81
N HIS A 33 13.92 -2.37 11.13
CA HIS A 33 14.92 -3.44 10.88
C HIS A 33 14.32 -4.64 10.14
N GLY A 34 13.45 -4.37 9.15
CA GLY A 34 12.87 -5.40 8.30
C GLY A 34 13.71 -5.64 7.06
N GLU A 35 13.47 -6.74 6.38
CA GLU A 35 14.09 -7.09 5.10
C GLU A 35 13.09 -7.84 4.23
N ASN A 36 13.06 -7.51 2.95
CA ASN A 36 12.23 -8.20 1.96
C ASN A 36 10.75 -8.28 2.35
N ASP A 37 10.25 -7.23 3.00
CA ASP A 37 8.90 -7.22 3.54
C ASP A 37 7.85 -6.79 2.52
N PHE A 38 8.27 -6.39 1.32
CA PHE A 38 7.32 -6.00 0.28
C PHE A 38 7.81 -6.41 -1.11
N ALA A 39 6.88 -6.52 -2.04
CA ALA A 39 7.16 -6.81 -3.44
C ALA A 39 6.06 -6.21 -4.31
N MET A 40 6.38 -5.93 -5.57
CA MET A 40 5.42 -5.40 -6.53
C MET A 40 5.42 -6.24 -7.80
N THR A 41 4.23 -6.43 -8.38
CA THR A 41 4.11 -7.11 -9.67
C THR A 41 4.42 -6.15 -10.81
N ASP A 42 4.60 -6.69 -12.00
CA ASP A 42 4.69 -5.87 -13.21
C ASP A 42 3.36 -5.18 -13.45
N SER A 43 3.39 -4.03 -14.11
CA SER A 43 2.18 -3.29 -14.39
C SER A 43 1.49 -3.77 -15.67
N GLU A 44 0.17 -3.65 -15.68
CA GLU A 44 -0.65 -3.83 -16.86
C GLU A 44 -1.27 -2.48 -17.18
N PHE A 45 -1.16 -2.05 -18.43
CA PHE A 45 -1.69 -0.75 -18.85
C PHE A 45 -3.04 -0.91 -19.53
N ALA A 46 -4.04 -0.19 -19.05
CA ALA A 46 -5.37 -0.19 -19.63
C ALA A 46 -6.10 1.11 -19.29
N PHE A 47 -6.86 1.65 -20.23
CA PHE A 47 -7.69 2.83 -20.02
C PHE A 47 -6.92 4.05 -19.47
N GLY A 48 -5.67 4.19 -19.87
CA GLY A 48 -4.83 5.32 -19.42
C GLY A 48 -4.19 5.13 -18.06
N TRP A 49 -4.34 3.95 -17.45
CA TRP A 49 -3.81 3.65 -16.13
C TRP A 49 -2.93 2.41 -16.15
N HIS A 50 -1.92 2.42 -15.28
CA HIS A 50 -1.11 1.24 -15.00
C HIS A 50 -1.66 0.57 -13.75
N PHE A 51 -1.87 -0.74 -13.82
CA PHE A 51 -2.39 -1.53 -12.70
C PHE A 51 -1.36 -2.54 -12.25
N PHE A 52 -1.05 -2.56 -10.97
CA PHE A 52 -0.13 -3.56 -10.42
C PHE A 52 -0.50 -3.85 -8.95
N VAL A 53 0.06 -4.91 -8.40
CA VAL A 53 -0.21 -5.31 -7.02
C VAL A 53 1.03 -5.09 -6.17
N LEU A 54 0.85 -4.42 -5.04
CA LEU A 54 1.86 -4.26 -4.01
C LEU A 54 1.53 -5.26 -2.90
N SER A 55 2.47 -6.13 -2.59
CA SER A 55 2.32 -7.15 -1.56
C SER A 55 3.24 -6.81 -0.39
N ILE A 56 2.69 -6.67 0.80
CA ILE A 56 3.44 -6.27 2.00
C ILE A 56 3.23 -7.31 3.10
N ASN A 57 4.30 -7.72 3.77
CA ASN A 57 4.18 -8.60 4.92
C ASN A 57 3.39 -7.90 6.03
N ARG A 58 2.40 -8.60 6.57
CA ARG A 58 1.58 -8.06 7.66
C ARG A 58 2.44 -7.68 8.87
N SER A 59 3.52 -8.41 9.11
CA SER A 59 4.44 -8.11 10.22
C SER A 59 5.07 -6.72 10.10
N LEU A 60 5.37 -6.28 8.88
CA LEU A 60 5.90 -4.92 8.66
C LEU A 60 4.86 -3.88 9.06
N VAL A 61 3.62 -4.07 8.64
CA VAL A 61 2.53 -3.16 8.98
C VAL A 61 2.33 -3.09 10.49
N GLU A 62 2.36 -4.23 11.17
CA GLU A 62 2.20 -4.27 12.63
C GLU A 62 3.33 -3.52 13.35
N LYS A 63 4.56 -3.68 12.90
CA LYS A 63 5.71 -2.96 13.47
C LYS A 63 5.58 -1.45 13.29
N ILE A 64 5.09 -1.03 12.14
CA ILE A 64 4.86 0.40 11.86
C ILE A 64 3.78 0.95 12.79
N ILE A 65 2.70 0.20 12.99
CA ILE A 65 1.62 0.59 13.88
C ILE A 65 2.13 0.77 15.31
N GLU A 66 2.94 -0.16 15.78
CA GLU A 66 3.56 -0.07 17.11
C GLU A 66 4.44 1.18 17.23
N MET A 67 5.24 1.44 16.21
CA MET A 67 6.13 2.59 16.20
C MET A 67 5.36 3.92 16.22
N MET A 68 4.24 3.99 15.51
CA MET A 68 3.42 5.20 15.44
C MET A 68 2.65 5.47 16.73
N GLY A 69 2.29 4.42 17.46
CA GLY A 69 1.57 4.55 18.72
C GLY A 69 0.28 5.36 18.59
N ALA A 70 0.15 6.42 19.38
CA ALA A 70 -1.06 7.25 19.42
C ALA A 70 -1.33 7.96 18.08
N ASP A 71 -0.30 8.25 17.30
CA ASP A 71 -0.49 8.91 16.01
C ASP A 71 -1.26 8.03 15.03
N TYR A 72 -1.16 6.72 15.17
CA TYR A 72 -1.91 5.79 14.34
C TYR A 72 -3.41 5.91 14.55
N ASP A 73 -3.86 6.16 15.77
CA ASP A 73 -5.27 6.29 16.09
C ASP A 73 -5.93 7.50 15.44
N LYS A 74 -5.13 8.49 15.06
CA LYS A 74 -5.60 9.70 14.39
C LYS A 74 -5.81 9.49 12.88
N ILE A 75 -5.35 8.38 12.33
CA ILE A 75 -5.48 8.09 10.91
C ILE A 75 -6.90 7.59 10.63
N LYS A 76 -7.50 8.10 9.56
CA LYS A 76 -8.85 7.71 9.16
C LYS A 76 -8.86 6.33 8.50
N GLY A 77 -9.89 5.54 8.81
CA GLY A 77 -10.11 4.25 8.19
C GLY A 77 -10.63 3.23 9.20
N LYS A 78 -11.29 2.21 8.69
CA LYS A 78 -11.76 1.10 9.49
C LYS A 78 -10.77 -0.05 9.40
N GLY A 79 -10.18 -0.41 10.54
CA GLY A 79 -9.22 -1.49 10.60
C GLY A 79 -7.80 -1.04 10.23
N ASN A 80 -6.84 -1.88 10.59
CA ASN A 80 -5.41 -1.57 10.46
C ASN A 80 -4.97 -1.40 9.00
N GLU A 81 -5.51 -2.22 8.11
CA GLU A 81 -5.12 -2.20 6.71
C GLU A 81 -5.52 -0.90 6.02
N LYS A 82 -6.75 -0.43 6.25
CA LYS A 82 -7.21 0.82 5.66
C LYS A 82 -6.50 2.04 6.24
N LYS A 83 -6.21 2.03 7.52
CA LYS A 83 -5.43 3.11 8.15
C LYS A 83 -4.04 3.17 7.56
N PHE A 84 -3.39 2.02 7.38
CA PHE A 84 -2.08 1.95 6.75
C PHE A 84 -2.12 2.49 5.32
N LEU A 85 -3.14 2.13 4.55
CA LEU A 85 -3.31 2.64 3.19
C LEU A 85 -3.47 4.16 3.16
N THR A 86 -4.28 4.72 4.06
CA THR A 86 -4.47 6.16 4.17
C THR A 86 -3.15 6.85 4.47
N TRP A 87 -2.40 6.32 5.43
CA TRP A 87 -1.10 6.85 5.81
C TRP A 87 -0.11 6.80 4.64
N LEU A 88 -0.03 5.65 3.96
CA LEU A 88 0.86 5.47 2.83
C LEU A 88 0.52 6.42 1.68
N THR A 89 -0.77 6.57 1.38
CA THR A 89 -1.25 7.49 0.35
C THR A 89 -0.77 8.91 0.62
N LYS A 90 -0.94 9.37 1.86
CA LYS A 90 -0.51 10.72 2.24
C LYS A 90 0.99 10.92 2.11
N ASN A 91 1.76 9.90 2.40
CA ASN A 91 3.22 10.01 2.37
C ASN A 91 3.80 10.04 0.96
N ILE A 92 3.09 9.51 -0.03
CA ILE A 92 3.59 9.48 -1.40
C ILE A 92 2.86 10.44 -2.35
N GLU A 93 1.76 11.05 -1.92
CA GLU A 93 0.94 11.90 -2.81
C GLU A 93 1.67 13.10 -3.38
N THR A 94 2.69 13.61 -2.68
CA THR A 94 3.50 14.74 -3.17
C THR A 94 4.60 14.29 -4.12
N LYS A 95 4.88 12.99 -4.20
CA LYS A 95 5.98 12.43 -4.99
C LYS A 95 5.50 11.69 -6.23
N SER A 96 4.21 11.49 -6.35
CA SER A 96 3.61 10.72 -7.43
C SER A 96 2.40 11.47 -8.00
N PRO A 97 2.20 11.44 -9.33
CA PRO A 97 0.97 11.98 -9.91
C PRO A 97 -0.22 11.09 -9.52
N ARG A 98 -1.32 11.24 -10.20
CA ARG A 98 -2.57 10.53 -9.89
C ARG A 98 -2.34 9.03 -9.68
N PHE A 99 -2.76 8.55 -8.52
CA PHE A 99 -2.71 7.13 -8.20
C PHE A 99 -3.81 6.80 -7.19
N LYS A 100 -4.12 5.50 -7.07
CA LYS A 100 -5.10 4.99 -6.10
C LYS A 100 -4.57 3.72 -5.49
N LEU A 101 -4.79 3.55 -4.20
CA LEU A 101 -4.45 2.33 -3.46
C LEU A 101 -5.74 1.74 -2.89
N ALA A 102 -5.92 0.43 -3.02
CA ALA A 102 -7.09 -0.25 -2.48
C ALA A 102 -6.71 -1.68 -2.06
N ILE A 103 -7.31 -2.15 -0.97
CA ILE A 103 -7.09 -3.51 -0.51
C ILE A 103 -7.69 -4.47 -1.55
N LYS A 104 -6.88 -5.40 -2.04
CA LYS A 104 -7.28 -6.32 -3.10
C LYS A 104 -8.50 -7.16 -2.70
N GLU A 105 -8.47 -7.71 -1.50
CA GLU A 105 -9.54 -8.57 -1.01
C GLU A 105 -10.86 -7.83 -0.88
N GLU A 106 -10.81 -6.56 -0.47
CA GLU A 106 -12.01 -5.73 -0.38
C GLU A 106 -12.58 -5.39 -1.74
N MET A 107 -11.72 -5.12 -2.73
CA MET A 107 -12.16 -4.87 -4.09
C MET A 107 -12.85 -6.09 -4.67
N GLU A 108 -12.29 -7.26 -4.46
CA GLU A 108 -12.88 -8.51 -4.93
C GLU A 108 -14.22 -8.78 -4.26
N SER A 109 -14.31 -8.56 -2.94
CA SER A 109 -15.57 -8.70 -2.21
C SER A 109 -16.61 -7.71 -2.70
N SER A 110 -16.25 -6.46 -2.92
CA SER A 110 -17.16 -5.45 -3.45
C SER A 110 -17.66 -5.81 -4.84
N LYS A 111 -16.76 -6.32 -5.68
CA LYS A 111 -17.11 -6.75 -7.03
C LYS A 111 -18.15 -7.86 -7.02
N PHE A 112 -17.99 -8.84 -6.15
CA PHE A 112 -18.93 -9.92 -6.00
C PHE A 112 -20.20 -9.48 -5.30
N GLY A 113 -20.11 -8.54 -4.39
CA GLY A 113 -21.26 -8.00 -3.67
C GLY A 113 -22.22 -7.21 -4.53
N ILE A 114 -21.78 -6.77 -5.70
CA ILE A 114 -22.63 -6.05 -6.66
C ILE A 114 -23.55 -7.00 -7.40
N PHE A 115 -23.17 -8.23 -7.46
CA PHE A 115 -23.94 -9.25 -8.17
C PHE A 115 -24.76 -10.10 -7.20
#